data_2b6c2158c37d048d586c8173230fbe24
#
_entry.id   2b6c2158c37d048d586c8173230fbe24
#
_cell.length_a   1.000
_cell.length_b   1.000
_cell.length_c   1.000
_cell.angle_alpha   90.00
_cell.angle_beta   90.00
_cell.angle_gamma   90.00
#
_symmetry.space_group_name_H-M   'P 1'
#
loop_
_entity.id
_entity.type
_entity.pdbx_description
1 polymer ?
#
loop_
_entity_poly.entity_id
_entity_poly.type
_entity_poly.pdbx_seq_one_letter_code
_entity_poly.pdbx_strand_id
1 'polypeptide(L)'
;MGKVNFDSVIIIDFGNSLKSVLTSLVYTDVNQENVLFTTVNQWFDESIFYENTIKNLYYPSVNYKEYRKYNLKYFEKFKIYPNEITILAYDALGLIYYAWKKNNGINSINDFL
;
A
#
# COMPACT_ATOMS: atom_id res chain seq x y z
N MET A 1 -29.77 15.89 -6.94
CA MET A 1 -28.45 15.29 -6.67
C MET A 1 -27.40 16.40 -6.63
N GLY A 2 -26.73 16.58 -5.49
CA GLY A 2 -25.70 17.60 -5.37
C GLY A 2 -24.44 17.16 -6.10
N LYS A 3 -23.87 18.03 -6.94
CA LYS A 3 -22.58 17.79 -7.58
C LYS A 3 -21.49 17.80 -6.50
N VAL A 4 -20.71 16.75 -6.42
CA VAL A 4 -19.59 16.64 -5.48
C VAL A 4 -18.50 17.62 -5.92
N ASN A 5 -17.94 18.40 -4.98
CA ASN A 5 -16.94 19.43 -5.27
C ASN A 5 -15.50 18.96 -5.07
N PHE A 6 -15.24 17.67 -5.24
CA PHE A 6 -13.89 17.09 -5.16
C PHE A 6 -13.70 16.00 -6.22
N ASP A 7 -12.48 15.82 -6.69
CA ASP A 7 -12.12 14.90 -7.77
C ASP A 7 -11.44 13.62 -7.24
N SER A 8 -11.05 13.62 -5.97
CA SER A 8 -10.41 12.47 -5.35
C SER A 8 -10.71 12.36 -3.86
N VAL A 9 -10.66 11.12 -3.36
CA VAL A 9 -10.77 10.78 -1.93
C VAL A 9 -9.61 9.87 -1.56
N ILE A 10 -8.92 10.20 -0.47
CA ILE A 10 -7.88 9.36 0.12
C ILE A 10 -8.43 8.79 1.42
N ILE A 11 -8.53 7.46 1.52
CA ILE A 11 -9.04 6.76 2.69
C ILE A 11 -7.88 6.00 3.32
N ILE A 12 -7.49 6.38 4.54
CA ILE A 12 -6.39 5.74 5.26
C ILE A 12 -7.00 4.73 6.23
N ASP A 13 -7.36 3.55 5.69
CA ASP A 13 -8.00 2.50 6.46
C ASP A 13 -7.77 1.11 5.82
N PHE A 14 -8.18 0.04 6.52
CA PHE A 14 -7.96 -1.35 6.14
C PHE A 14 -9.20 -2.22 6.37
N GLY A 15 -9.24 -3.34 5.66
CA GLY A 15 -10.21 -4.41 5.89
C GLY A 15 -11.67 -3.94 5.90
N ASN A 16 -12.45 -4.38 6.89
CA ASN A 16 -13.89 -4.08 6.96
C ASN A 16 -14.21 -2.60 7.17
N SER A 17 -13.35 -1.85 7.85
CA SER A 17 -13.53 -0.41 8.03
C SER A 17 -13.43 0.32 6.70
N LEU A 18 -12.40 0.02 5.91
CA LEU A 18 -12.25 0.56 4.55
C LEU A 18 -13.47 0.25 3.68
N LYS A 19 -13.95 -1.00 3.70
CA LYS A 19 -15.14 -1.42 2.95
C LYS A 19 -16.39 -0.64 3.36
N SER A 20 -16.59 -0.44 4.65
CA SER A 20 -17.73 0.32 5.18
C SER A 20 -17.71 1.77 4.72
N VAL A 21 -16.55 2.42 4.75
CA VAL A 21 -16.38 3.80 4.27
C VAL A 21 -16.65 3.89 2.77
N LEU A 22 -16.04 3.00 1.97
CA LEU A 22 -16.23 2.97 0.52
C LEU A 22 -17.70 2.75 0.14
N THR A 23 -18.36 1.80 0.80
CA THR A 23 -19.79 1.53 0.59
C THR A 23 -20.64 2.74 0.95
N SER A 24 -20.34 3.41 2.06
CA SER A 24 -21.05 4.63 2.49
C SER A 24 -20.91 5.77 1.48
N LEU A 25 -19.72 5.94 0.90
CA LEU A 25 -19.48 6.95 -0.13
C LEU A 25 -20.31 6.66 -1.40
N VAL A 26 -20.36 5.41 -1.83
CA VAL A 26 -21.19 5.00 -2.98
C VAL A 26 -22.69 5.26 -2.71
N TYR A 27 -23.18 5.01 -1.50
CA TYR A 27 -24.55 5.31 -1.11
C TYR A 27 -24.88 6.82 -1.04
N THR A 28 -23.87 7.67 -0.89
CA THR A 28 -24.03 9.13 -0.90
C THR A 28 -23.83 9.75 -2.29
N ASP A 29 -24.01 8.96 -3.36
CA ASP A 29 -23.86 9.37 -4.75
C ASP A 29 -22.44 9.85 -5.14
N VAL A 30 -21.42 9.50 -4.38
CA VAL A 30 -20.02 9.72 -4.76
C VAL A 30 -19.65 8.67 -5.79
N ASN A 31 -19.74 9.04 -7.06
CA ASN A 31 -19.56 8.11 -8.17
C ASN A 31 -18.07 7.87 -8.44
N GLN A 32 -17.65 6.60 -8.41
CA GLN A 32 -16.30 6.16 -8.74
C GLN A 32 -15.91 6.39 -10.21
N GLU A 33 -16.85 6.72 -11.08
CA GLU A 33 -16.56 7.13 -12.45
C GLU A 33 -16.01 8.56 -12.55
N ASN A 34 -16.36 9.41 -11.58
CA ASN A 34 -15.99 10.83 -11.57
C ASN A 34 -15.05 11.19 -10.42
N VAL A 35 -14.85 10.32 -9.44
CA VAL A 35 -14.01 10.55 -8.26
C VAL A 35 -12.99 9.45 -8.14
N LEU A 36 -11.72 9.81 -8.05
CA LEU A 36 -10.62 8.88 -7.84
C LEU A 36 -10.58 8.42 -6.37
N PHE A 37 -10.72 7.13 -6.13
CA PHE A 37 -10.57 6.54 -4.80
C PHE A 37 -9.17 5.96 -4.62
N THR A 38 -8.48 6.41 -3.58
CA THR A 38 -7.16 5.92 -3.22
C THR A 38 -7.12 5.51 -1.75
N THR A 39 -6.28 4.54 -1.44
CA THR A 39 -6.04 4.09 -0.07
C THR A 39 -4.57 3.73 0.14
N VAL A 40 -4.21 3.31 1.33
CA VAL A 40 -2.88 2.81 1.68
C VAL A 40 -2.68 1.35 1.22
N ASN A 41 -1.46 0.83 1.32
CA ASN A 41 -1.17 -0.56 0.99
C ASN A 41 -2.06 -1.53 1.79
N GLN A 42 -2.78 -2.40 1.10
CA GLN A 42 -3.72 -3.35 1.69
C GLN A 42 -3.10 -4.73 1.96
N TRP A 43 -1.80 -4.87 1.79
CA TRP A 43 -1.04 -6.07 2.12
C TRP A 43 -1.59 -7.38 1.53
N PHE A 44 -2.10 -7.29 0.30
CA PHE A 44 -2.69 -8.42 -0.43
C PHE A 44 -3.97 -8.98 0.19
N ASP A 45 -4.74 -8.14 0.91
CA ASP A 45 -6.09 -8.50 1.34
C ASP A 45 -7.02 -8.62 0.13
N GLU A 46 -7.22 -9.87 -0.32
CA GLU A 46 -8.07 -10.16 -1.47
C GLU A 46 -9.55 -9.91 -1.19
N SER A 47 -9.95 -9.79 0.07
CA SER A 47 -11.36 -9.60 0.44
C SER A 47 -11.98 -8.31 -0.11
N ILE A 48 -11.13 -7.31 -0.43
CA ILE A 48 -11.55 -6.05 -1.05
C ILE A 48 -12.09 -6.27 -2.48
N PHE A 49 -11.50 -7.23 -3.22
CA PHE A 49 -11.90 -7.50 -4.61
C PHE A 49 -13.26 -8.20 -4.75
N TYR A 50 -13.77 -8.78 -3.67
CA TYR A 50 -15.08 -9.41 -3.64
C TYR A 50 -16.24 -8.45 -3.38
N GLU A 51 -15.95 -7.18 -3.09
CA GLU A 51 -16.97 -6.16 -2.88
C GLU A 51 -17.42 -5.57 -4.22
N ASN A 52 -18.61 -5.98 -4.66
CA ASN A 52 -19.20 -5.54 -5.94
C ASN A 52 -19.41 -4.02 -6.06
N THR A 53 -19.44 -3.33 -4.94
CA THR A 53 -19.60 -1.87 -4.87
C THR A 53 -18.30 -1.11 -5.10
N ILE A 54 -17.15 -1.80 -5.02
CA ILE A 54 -15.83 -1.19 -5.14
C ILE A 54 -15.24 -1.55 -6.50
N LYS A 55 -15.35 -0.64 -7.47
CA LYS A 55 -14.88 -0.88 -8.84
C LYS A 55 -13.49 -0.35 -9.13
N ASN A 56 -13.16 0.84 -8.64
CA ASN A 56 -11.94 1.59 -8.97
C ASN A 56 -11.28 2.10 -7.69
N LEU A 57 -10.55 1.24 -6.99
CA LEU A 57 -9.73 1.59 -5.83
C LEU A 57 -8.24 1.47 -6.19
N TYR A 58 -7.47 2.53 -5.99
CA TYR A 58 -6.03 2.56 -6.25
C TYR A 58 -5.26 2.62 -4.94
N TYR A 59 -4.19 1.84 -4.84
CA TYR A 59 -3.30 1.87 -3.68
C TYR A 59 -1.88 1.41 -4.05
N PRO A 60 -0.86 1.93 -3.36
CA PRO A 60 0.50 1.44 -3.52
C PRO A 60 0.60 0.01 -2.99
N SER A 61 1.40 -0.80 -3.63
CA SER A 61 1.68 -2.16 -3.16
C SER A 61 3.15 -2.51 -3.39
N VAL A 62 3.68 -3.39 -2.55
CA VAL A 62 4.99 -4.00 -2.77
C VAL A 62 4.88 -5.13 -3.79
N ASN A 63 5.99 -5.51 -4.41
CA ASN A 63 5.99 -6.64 -5.34
C ASN A 63 5.69 -7.95 -4.60
N TYR A 64 4.63 -8.65 -5.00
CA TYR A 64 4.17 -9.88 -4.34
C TYR A 64 5.23 -10.98 -4.30
N LYS A 65 5.98 -11.17 -5.37
CA LYS A 65 7.02 -12.21 -5.42
C LYS A 65 8.16 -11.93 -4.45
N GLU A 66 8.59 -10.67 -4.35
CA GLU A 66 9.64 -10.26 -3.43
C GLU A 66 9.16 -10.30 -1.98
N TYR A 67 7.91 -9.89 -1.72
CA TYR A 67 7.28 -10.03 -0.41
C TYR A 67 7.23 -11.49 0.06
N ARG A 68 6.78 -12.41 -0.79
CA ARG A 68 6.74 -13.84 -0.47
C ARG A 68 8.15 -14.41 -0.23
N LYS A 69 9.12 -14.03 -1.04
CA LYS A 69 10.52 -14.46 -0.88
C LYS A 69 11.12 -13.95 0.43
N TYR A 70 10.83 -12.71 0.79
CA TYR A 70 11.22 -12.15 2.07
C TYR A 70 10.62 -12.93 3.24
N ASN A 71 9.32 -13.19 3.21
CA ASN A 71 8.62 -13.94 4.26
C ASN A 71 9.21 -15.33 4.47
N LEU A 72 9.52 -16.06 3.40
CA LEU A 72 10.15 -17.37 3.48
C LEU A 72 11.54 -17.32 4.12
N LYS A 73 12.38 -16.39 3.67
CA LYS A 73 13.72 -16.19 4.26
C LYS A 73 13.66 -15.81 5.74
N TYR A 74 12.73 -14.95 6.09
CA TYR A 74 12.51 -14.56 7.48
C TYR A 74 12.09 -15.76 8.33
N PHE A 75 11.12 -16.54 7.86
CA PHE A 75 10.66 -17.74 8.54
C PHE A 75 11.77 -18.81 8.68
N GLU A 76 12.58 -19.03 7.66
CA GLU A 76 13.72 -19.94 7.73
C GLU A 76 14.68 -19.57 8.86
N LYS A 77 14.93 -18.27 9.04
CA LYS A 77 15.87 -17.76 10.03
C LYS A 77 15.29 -17.68 11.45
N PHE A 78 14.07 -17.18 11.58
CA PHE A 78 13.48 -16.86 12.89
C PHE A 78 12.37 -17.79 13.34
N LYS A 79 11.91 -18.71 12.47
CA LYS A 79 10.83 -19.68 12.71
C LYS A 79 9.47 -19.04 13.02
N ILE A 80 9.32 -17.76 12.71
CA ILE A 80 8.07 -16.99 12.80
C ILE A 80 7.91 -16.21 11.50
N TYR A 81 6.69 -15.87 11.11
CA TYR A 81 6.45 -14.96 10.00
C TYR A 81 6.63 -13.51 10.44
N PRO A 82 7.18 -12.64 9.57
CA PRO A 82 7.31 -11.22 9.87
C PRO A 82 5.94 -10.54 9.87
N ASN A 83 5.83 -9.42 10.56
CA ASN A 83 4.74 -8.47 10.33
C ASN A 83 4.91 -7.85 8.93
N GLU A 84 3.80 -7.60 8.22
CA GLU A 84 3.81 -7.14 6.83
C GLU A 84 4.66 -5.88 6.62
N ILE A 85 4.62 -4.94 7.56
CA ILE A 85 5.37 -3.68 7.45
C ILE A 85 6.89 -3.87 7.50
N THR A 86 7.39 -5.01 8.00
CA THR A 86 8.83 -5.24 8.15
C THR A 86 9.57 -5.33 6.82
N ILE A 87 8.89 -5.66 5.72
CA ILE A 87 9.51 -5.62 4.39
C ILE A 87 9.93 -4.21 3.99
N LEU A 88 9.20 -3.19 4.40
CA LEU A 88 9.56 -1.80 4.11
C LEU A 88 10.86 -1.40 4.81
N ALA A 89 11.07 -1.86 6.05
CA ALA A 89 12.33 -1.66 6.75
C ALA A 89 13.50 -2.42 6.08
N TYR A 90 13.23 -3.64 5.60
CA TYR A 90 14.22 -4.41 4.86
C TYR A 90 14.63 -3.71 3.57
N ASP A 91 13.67 -3.22 2.80
CA ASP A 91 13.91 -2.50 1.55
C ASP A 91 14.62 -1.15 1.79
N ALA A 92 14.25 -0.43 2.86
CA ALA A 92 14.92 0.81 3.27
C ALA A 92 16.40 0.56 3.60
N LEU A 93 16.72 -0.49 4.35
CA LEU A 93 18.12 -0.87 4.63
C LEU A 93 18.86 -1.27 3.35
N GLY A 94 18.18 -1.97 2.44
CA GLY A 94 18.72 -2.33 1.13
C GLY A 94 19.07 -1.10 0.30
N LEU A 95 18.21 -0.09 0.29
CA LEU A 95 18.43 1.18 -0.40
C LEU A 95 19.61 1.95 0.21
N ILE A 96 19.68 2.05 1.55
CA ILE A 96 20.79 2.69 2.26
C ILE A 96 22.11 2.00 1.92
N TYR A 97 22.14 0.67 1.96
CA TYR A 97 23.35 -0.09 1.62
C TYR A 97 23.76 0.12 0.16
N TYR A 98 22.80 0.12 -0.77
CA TYR A 98 23.05 0.38 -2.18
C TYR A 98 23.64 1.77 -2.41
N ALA A 99 23.02 2.81 -1.85
CA ALA A 99 23.50 4.19 -1.94
C ALA A 99 24.92 4.34 -1.35
N TRP A 100 25.14 3.76 -0.18
CA TRP A 100 26.46 3.76 0.47
C TRP A 100 27.53 3.10 -0.41
N LYS A 101 27.21 1.93 -0.99
CA LYS A 101 28.16 1.20 -1.84
C LYS A 101 28.44 1.94 -3.15
N LYS A 102 27.40 2.51 -3.78
CA LYS A 102 27.51 3.26 -5.03
C LYS A 102 28.39 4.50 -4.90
N ASN A 103 28.26 5.22 -3.77
CA ASN A 103 28.90 6.51 -3.55
C ASN A 103 30.16 6.44 -2.64
N ASN A 104 30.60 5.25 -2.25
CA ASN A 104 31.67 5.03 -1.27
C ASN A 104 31.41 5.75 0.08
N GLY A 105 30.17 5.82 0.48
CA GLY A 105 29.70 6.50 1.68
C GLY A 105 28.42 7.30 1.41
N ILE A 106 27.76 7.77 2.46
CA ILE A 106 26.59 8.66 2.38
C ILE A 106 26.97 9.95 3.08
N ASN A 107 27.11 11.03 2.31
CA ASN A 107 27.51 12.34 2.82
C ASN A 107 26.39 13.38 2.76
N SER A 108 25.37 13.13 1.92
CA SER A 108 24.24 14.04 1.74
C SER A 108 22.98 13.30 1.30
N ILE A 109 21.84 13.98 1.37
CA ILE A 109 20.56 13.46 0.87
C ILE A 109 20.58 13.22 -0.66
N ASN A 110 21.43 13.95 -1.39
CA ASN A 110 21.55 13.80 -2.84
C ASN A 110 22.15 12.45 -3.26
N ASP A 111 22.77 11.74 -2.33
CA ASP A 111 23.32 10.41 -2.59
C ASP A 111 22.20 9.35 -2.77
N PHE A 112 20.96 9.71 -2.46
CA PHE A 112 19.75 8.86 -2.66
C PHE A 112 18.96 9.22 -3.92
N LEU A 113 19.27 10.32 -4.57
CA LEU A 113 18.60 10.78 -5.79
C LEU A 113 19.40 10.34 -7.03
#